data_5a50e7ecbc6f9c54084b1ea65133f27e
#
_entry.id   5a50e7ecbc6f9c54084b1ea65133f27e
#
_cell.length_a   1.000
_cell.length_b   1.000
_cell.length_c   1.000
_cell.angle_alpha   90.00
_cell.angle_beta   90.00
_cell.angle_gamma   90.00
#
_symmetry.space_group_name_H-M   'P 1'
#
loop_
_entity.id
_entity.type
_entity.pdbx_description
1 polymer ?
#
loop_
_entity_poly.entity_id
_entity_poly.type
_entity_poly.pdbx_seq_one_letter_code
_entity_poly.pdbx_strand_id
1 'polypeptide(L)'
;QKQRGEQRGGASQQTASEESSTSQAAANQEEVSERMRTVSQELEKQIVDGAIQVESLGQQITIRIRENGSFSAGSAFLQPQFVPILRKIGTLLADMPGDIEVSGHSDSQKISNELYRSNWDLSSQRAVAVAEELIRAVGFDQSRMSVVGKADTAPITDGDEAENRSRSR
;
A
#
# COMPACT_ATOMS: atom_id res chain seq x y z
N GLN A 1 -56.15 -37.53 23.64
CA GLN A 1 -54.73 -37.91 23.50
C GLN A 1 -53.93 -36.77 22.92
N LYS A 2 -53.02 -36.28 23.69
CA LYS A 2 -52.20 -35.12 23.37
C LYS A 2 -50.97 -35.52 22.57
N GLN A 3 -50.70 -34.86 21.44
CA GLN A 3 -49.38 -34.86 20.84
C GLN A 3 -48.74 -33.50 21.09
N ARG A 4 -47.67 -33.51 21.83
CA ARG A 4 -46.75 -32.36 21.91
C ARG A 4 -45.78 -32.45 20.74
N GLY A 5 -45.83 -31.46 19.90
CA GLY A 5 -44.77 -31.21 18.91
C GLY A 5 -43.63 -30.46 19.60
N GLU A 6 -42.50 -31.09 19.70
CA GLU A 6 -41.28 -30.44 20.13
C GLU A 6 -40.73 -29.60 18.99
N GLN A 7 -40.74 -28.30 19.15
CA GLN A 7 -39.88 -27.41 18.38
C GLN A 7 -38.60 -27.18 19.18
N ARG A 8 -37.58 -27.92 18.86
CA ARG A 8 -36.20 -27.61 19.20
C ARG A 8 -35.36 -27.59 17.94
N GLY A 9 -34.87 -26.44 17.59
CA GLY A 9 -33.91 -26.33 16.52
C GLY A 9 -33.87 -24.93 15.92
N GLY A 10 -32.85 -24.18 16.19
CA GLY A 10 -32.58 -22.93 15.48
C GLY A 10 -31.63 -21.95 16.13
N ALA A 11 -31.36 -22.07 17.43
CA ALA A 11 -30.54 -21.06 18.13
C ALA A 11 -29.04 -21.36 18.22
N SER A 12 -28.62 -22.57 17.92
CA SER A 12 -27.22 -23.01 18.13
C SER A 12 -26.31 -22.87 16.90
N GLN A 13 -26.85 -22.63 15.73
CA GLN A 13 -26.00 -22.47 14.53
C GLN A 13 -25.57 -21.02 14.24
N GLN A 14 -26.30 -20.05 14.72
CA GLN A 14 -25.93 -18.64 14.53
C GLN A 14 -24.78 -18.17 15.45
N THR A 15 -24.68 -18.68 16.65
CA THR A 15 -23.62 -18.28 17.59
C THR A 15 -22.25 -18.83 17.21
N ALA A 16 -22.17 -20.02 16.63
CA ALA A 16 -20.89 -20.61 16.22
C ALA A 16 -20.27 -19.92 15.01
N SER A 17 -21.08 -19.36 14.10
CA SER A 17 -20.56 -18.63 12.93
C SER A 17 -20.09 -17.21 13.28
N GLU A 18 -20.71 -16.56 14.26
CA GLU A 18 -20.27 -15.25 14.74
C GLU A 18 -18.99 -15.34 15.57
N GLU A 19 -18.83 -16.37 16.39
CA GLU A 19 -17.60 -16.60 17.15
C GLU A 19 -16.42 -16.97 16.24
N SER A 20 -16.64 -17.74 15.19
CA SER A 20 -15.56 -18.08 14.26
C SER A 20 -15.14 -16.90 13.37
N SER A 21 -16.07 -16.02 12.97
CA SER A 21 -15.75 -14.82 12.20
C SER A 21 -15.03 -13.78 13.08
N THR A 22 -15.36 -13.65 14.34
CA THR A 22 -14.72 -12.72 15.28
C THR A 22 -13.28 -13.18 15.61
N SER A 23 -13.07 -14.48 15.83
CA SER A 23 -11.73 -15.00 16.09
C SER A 23 -10.85 -14.96 14.84
N GLN A 24 -11.41 -15.12 13.65
CA GLN A 24 -10.67 -14.99 12.40
C GLN A 24 -10.29 -13.53 12.11
N ALA A 25 -11.16 -12.57 12.40
CA ALA A 25 -10.86 -11.15 12.30
C ALA A 25 -9.76 -10.73 13.28
N ALA A 26 -9.78 -11.26 14.52
CA ALA A 26 -8.74 -11.01 15.52
C ALA A 26 -7.39 -11.59 15.08
N ALA A 27 -7.36 -12.82 14.54
CA ALA A 27 -6.15 -13.45 14.03
C ALA A 27 -5.57 -12.68 12.84
N ASN A 28 -6.40 -12.20 11.91
CA ASN A 28 -5.97 -11.39 10.79
C ASN A 28 -5.40 -10.04 11.24
N GLN A 29 -5.96 -9.45 12.29
CA GLN A 29 -5.48 -8.19 12.85
C GLN A 29 -4.15 -8.35 13.56
N GLU A 30 -3.90 -9.46 14.22
CA GLU A 30 -2.59 -9.80 14.82
C GLU A 30 -1.52 -9.97 13.74
N GLU A 31 -1.82 -10.67 12.65
CA GLU A 31 -0.90 -10.82 11.51
C GLU A 31 -0.52 -9.49 10.88
N VAL A 32 -1.49 -8.60 10.67
CA VAL A 32 -1.23 -7.25 10.14
C VAL A 32 -0.36 -6.46 11.11
N SER A 33 -0.63 -6.54 12.41
CA SER A 33 0.16 -5.85 13.44
C SER A 33 1.61 -6.32 13.47
N GLU A 34 1.85 -7.62 13.32
CA GLU A 34 3.20 -8.18 13.24
C GLU A 34 3.93 -7.72 11.98
N ARG A 35 3.27 -7.71 10.84
CA ARG A 35 3.84 -7.22 9.58
C ARG A 35 4.17 -5.74 9.66
N MET A 36 3.27 -4.93 10.23
CA MET A 36 3.51 -3.51 10.47
C MET A 36 4.73 -3.28 11.35
N ARG A 37 4.89 -4.08 12.40
CA ARG A 37 6.05 -4.01 13.30
C ARG A 37 7.33 -4.33 12.55
N THR A 38 7.34 -5.40 11.75
CA THR A 38 8.50 -5.81 10.96
C THR A 38 8.89 -4.73 9.97
N VAL A 39 7.94 -4.22 9.21
CA VAL A 39 8.17 -3.15 8.22
C VAL A 39 8.69 -1.89 8.91
N SER A 40 8.08 -1.49 10.02
CA SER A 40 8.48 -0.29 10.77
C SER A 40 9.88 -0.41 11.36
N GLN A 41 10.26 -1.58 11.86
CA GLN A 41 11.61 -1.83 12.38
C GLN A 41 12.66 -1.80 11.29
N GLU A 42 12.39 -2.48 10.17
CA GLU A 42 13.34 -2.58 9.06
C GLU A 42 13.52 -1.24 8.32
N LEU A 43 12.49 -0.40 8.30
CA LEU A 43 12.50 0.90 7.64
C LEU A 43 12.57 2.07 8.62
N GLU A 44 12.94 1.83 9.88
CA GLU A 44 12.94 2.84 10.94
C GLU A 44 13.71 4.10 10.56
N LYS A 45 14.92 3.94 10.00
CA LYS A 45 15.74 5.09 9.58
C LYS A 45 15.03 5.95 8.55
N GLN A 46 14.44 5.34 7.55
CA GLN A 46 13.73 6.05 6.48
C GLN A 46 12.45 6.69 6.98
N ILE A 47 11.78 6.08 7.95
CA ILE A 47 10.58 6.64 8.59
C ILE A 47 10.96 7.87 9.43
N VAL A 48 12.00 7.78 10.24
CA VAL A 48 12.50 8.90 11.06
C VAL A 48 12.96 10.05 10.18
N ASP A 49 13.66 9.76 9.10
CA ASP A 49 14.10 10.78 8.13
C ASP A 49 12.95 11.38 7.31
N GLY A 50 11.75 10.84 7.41
CA GLY A 50 10.58 11.30 6.67
C GLY A 50 10.54 10.88 5.20
N ALA A 51 11.44 10.02 4.75
CA ALA A 51 11.45 9.52 3.37
C ALA A 51 10.33 8.53 3.09
N ILE A 52 9.91 7.79 4.09
CA ILE A 52 8.87 6.76 4.01
C ILE A 52 7.88 6.94 5.16
N GLN A 53 6.61 6.74 4.84
CA GLN A 53 5.53 6.61 5.83
C GLN A 53 4.89 5.25 5.70
N VAL A 54 4.55 4.64 6.81
CA VAL A 54 3.87 3.33 6.85
C VAL A 54 2.57 3.46 7.61
N GLU A 55 1.50 3.03 7.00
CA GLU A 55 0.15 3.07 7.57
C GLU A 55 -0.52 1.71 7.41
N SER A 56 -1.43 1.40 8.32
CA SER A 56 -2.32 0.24 8.17
C SER A 56 -3.78 0.68 8.21
N LEU A 57 -4.58 0.09 7.33
CA LEU A 57 -6.02 0.28 7.29
C LEU A 57 -6.66 -1.08 7.05
N GLY A 58 -7.32 -1.62 8.08
CA GLY A 58 -7.83 -2.99 8.03
C GLY A 58 -6.70 -4.00 7.83
N GLN A 59 -6.78 -4.77 6.75
CA GLN A 59 -5.73 -5.73 6.37
C GLN A 59 -4.71 -5.17 5.39
N GLN A 60 -4.87 -3.93 4.99
CA GLN A 60 -4.00 -3.27 4.02
C GLN A 60 -2.88 -2.52 4.74
N ILE A 61 -1.65 -2.75 4.29
CA ILE A 61 -0.47 -1.99 4.69
C ILE A 61 -0.07 -1.10 3.53
N THR A 62 0.05 0.20 3.78
CA THR A 62 0.46 1.18 2.79
C THR A 62 1.84 1.72 3.14
N ILE A 63 2.77 1.60 2.21
CA ILE A 63 4.10 2.18 2.30
C ILE A 63 4.13 3.36 1.33
N ARG A 64 4.24 4.57 1.87
CA ARG A 64 4.31 5.80 1.08
C ARG A 64 5.74 6.27 0.98
N ILE A 65 6.15 6.54 -0.26
CA ILE A 65 7.48 7.04 -0.57
C ILE A 65 7.34 8.50 -0.98
N ARG A 66 8.06 9.38 -0.30
CA ARG A 66 8.08 10.80 -0.67
C ARG A 66 8.80 11.01 -1.99
N GLU A 67 8.26 11.89 -2.82
CA GLU A 67 8.86 12.28 -4.09
C GLU A 67 10.26 12.88 -3.90
N ASN A 68 10.39 13.80 -2.94
CA ASN A 68 11.67 14.42 -2.61
C ASN A 68 12.64 13.37 -2.06
N GLY A 69 13.73 13.15 -2.76
CA GLY A 69 14.77 12.18 -2.39
C GLY A 69 14.62 10.82 -3.06
N SER A 70 13.46 10.48 -3.63
CA SER A 70 13.26 9.24 -4.37
C SER A 70 13.35 9.41 -5.89
N PHE A 71 12.77 10.47 -6.41
CA PHE A 71 12.84 10.82 -7.83
C PHE A 71 13.47 12.18 -8.04
N SER A 72 14.08 12.35 -9.20
CA SER A 72 14.46 13.68 -9.67
C SER A 72 13.21 14.51 -9.94
N ALA A 73 13.26 15.81 -9.67
CA ALA A 73 12.11 16.70 -9.82
C ALA A 73 11.50 16.61 -11.22
N GLY A 74 10.18 16.40 -11.29
CA GLY A 74 9.43 16.31 -12.54
C GLY A 74 9.79 15.14 -13.43
N SER A 75 10.40 14.08 -12.87
CA SER A 75 10.81 12.92 -13.65
C SER A 75 10.48 11.60 -12.96
N ALA A 76 10.61 10.51 -13.71
CA ALA A 76 10.50 9.15 -13.21
C ALA A 76 11.87 8.48 -13.00
N PHE A 77 12.93 9.27 -12.96
CA PHE A 77 14.26 8.76 -12.65
C PHE A 77 14.44 8.61 -11.15
N LEU A 78 14.66 7.36 -10.73
CA LEU A 78 14.99 7.06 -9.33
C LEU A 78 16.38 7.58 -9.00
N GLN A 79 16.47 8.26 -7.87
CA GLN A 79 17.77 8.66 -7.36
C GLN A 79 18.56 7.44 -6.87
N PRO A 80 19.86 7.34 -7.19
CA PRO A 80 20.65 6.15 -6.86
C PRO A 80 20.66 5.78 -5.38
N GLN A 81 20.61 6.77 -4.49
CA GLN A 81 20.58 6.53 -3.05
C GLN A 81 19.28 5.87 -2.57
N PHE A 82 18.22 5.94 -3.37
CA PHE A 82 16.92 5.35 -3.00
C PHE A 82 16.79 3.90 -3.50
N VAL A 83 17.55 3.50 -4.48
CA VAL A 83 17.50 2.14 -5.05
C VAL A 83 17.73 1.05 -4.01
N PRO A 84 18.74 1.12 -3.12
CA PRO A 84 18.92 0.11 -2.07
C PRO A 84 17.74 0.03 -1.10
N ILE A 85 17.07 1.14 -0.84
CA ILE A 85 15.88 1.19 0.02
C ILE A 85 14.72 0.43 -0.64
N LEU A 86 14.50 0.61 -1.93
CA LEU A 86 13.47 -0.12 -2.68
C LEU A 86 13.75 -1.63 -2.73
N ARG A 87 15.01 -2.02 -2.88
CA ARG A 87 15.40 -3.44 -2.82
C ARG A 87 15.12 -4.05 -1.45
N LYS A 88 15.37 -3.31 -0.40
CA LYS A 88 15.02 -3.72 0.96
C LYS A 88 13.52 -3.89 1.14
N ILE A 89 12.73 -2.96 0.65
CA ILE A 89 11.26 -3.06 0.63
C ILE A 89 10.82 -4.28 -0.17
N GLY A 90 11.40 -4.52 -1.34
CA GLY A 90 11.11 -5.70 -2.16
C GLY A 90 11.39 -7.00 -1.43
N THR A 91 12.49 -7.08 -0.69
CA THR A 91 12.82 -8.25 0.13
C THR A 91 11.79 -8.47 1.24
N LEU A 92 11.36 -7.41 1.91
CA LEU A 92 10.32 -7.48 2.92
C LEU A 92 8.98 -7.97 2.33
N LEU A 93 8.58 -7.42 1.18
CA LEU A 93 7.34 -7.79 0.52
C LEU A 93 7.36 -9.20 -0.06
N ALA A 94 8.54 -9.67 -0.50
CA ALA A 94 8.70 -11.05 -0.99
C ALA A 94 8.36 -12.08 0.07
N ASP A 95 8.65 -11.80 1.33
CA ASP A 95 8.36 -12.68 2.46
C ASP A 95 6.93 -12.55 3.01
N MET A 96 6.18 -11.57 2.53
CA MET A 96 4.81 -11.33 2.97
C MET A 96 3.80 -11.84 1.94
N PRO A 97 2.70 -12.49 2.37
CA PRO A 97 1.65 -12.91 1.44
C PRO A 97 0.76 -11.75 1.05
N GLY A 98 0.03 -11.90 -0.04
CA GLY A 98 -0.98 -10.97 -0.51
C GLY A 98 -0.63 -10.28 -1.81
N ASP A 99 -1.58 -9.51 -2.32
CA ASP A 99 -1.41 -8.73 -3.54
C ASP A 99 -0.67 -7.43 -3.24
N ILE A 100 0.11 -6.99 -4.20
CA ILE A 100 0.91 -5.77 -4.11
C ILE A 100 0.46 -4.84 -5.23
N GLU A 101 0.01 -3.65 -4.86
CA GLU A 101 -0.28 -2.58 -5.80
C GLU A 101 0.78 -1.49 -5.66
N VAL A 102 1.43 -1.15 -6.75
CA VAL A 102 2.35 -0.01 -6.83
C VAL A 102 1.63 1.12 -7.54
N SER A 103 1.34 2.19 -6.80
CA SER A 103 0.65 3.37 -7.32
C SER A 103 1.63 4.53 -7.47
N GLY A 104 1.68 5.10 -8.67
CA GLY A 104 2.42 6.32 -8.92
C GLY A 104 1.50 7.53 -8.86
N HIS A 105 2.04 8.63 -8.34
CA HIS A 105 1.35 9.92 -8.24
C HIS A 105 2.22 11.01 -8.85
N SER A 106 1.60 12.08 -9.30
CA SER A 106 2.24 13.30 -9.69
C SER A 106 1.59 14.47 -8.97
N ASP A 107 2.27 15.63 -8.94
CA ASP A 107 1.65 16.84 -8.40
C ASP A 107 0.65 17.44 -9.39
N SER A 108 -0.04 18.51 -8.97
CA SER A 108 -1.08 19.15 -9.77
C SER A 108 -0.57 20.01 -10.91
N GLN A 109 0.73 20.22 -11.03
CA GLN A 109 1.29 20.96 -12.15
C GLN A 109 1.19 20.11 -13.43
N LYS A 110 0.66 20.71 -14.48
CA LYS A 110 0.57 20.05 -15.77
C LYS A 110 1.96 19.83 -16.33
N ILE A 111 2.29 18.55 -16.54
CA ILE A 111 3.52 18.14 -17.21
C ILE A 111 3.15 17.72 -18.63
N SER A 112 3.79 18.39 -19.60
CA SER A 112 3.78 17.98 -20.99
C SER A 112 5.10 18.41 -21.58
N ASN A 113 5.97 17.46 -21.87
CA ASN A 113 7.27 17.68 -22.46
C ASN A 113 7.66 16.49 -23.34
N GLU A 114 8.88 16.45 -23.84
CA GLU A 114 9.35 15.37 -24.70
C GLU A 114 9.43 14.02 -24.01
N LEU A 115 9.62 14.01 -22.68
CA LEU A 115 9.74 12.79 -21.89
C LEU A 115 8.39 12.27 -21.40
N TYR A 116 7.48 13.18 -21.01
CA TYR A 116 6.20 12.82 -20.41
C TYR A 116 5.08 13.58 -21.09
N ARG A 117 4.11 12.86 -21.61
CA ARG A 117 2.96 13.44 -22.33
C ARG A 117 1.94 14.09 -21.39
N SER A 118 1.87 13.60 -20.14
CA SER A 118 0.88 14.03 -19.17
C SER A 118 1.29 13.59 -17.77
N ASN A 119 0.53 14.02 -16.77
CA ASN A 119 0.69 13.53 -15.40
C ASN A 119 0.36 12.03 -15.28
N TRP A 120 -0.54 11.53 -16.11
CA TRP A 120 -0.82 10.09 -16.22
C TRP A 120 0.42 9.31 -16.67
N ASP A 121 1.10 9.80 -17.67
CA ASP A 121 2.33 9.20 -18.18
C ASP A 121 3.43 9.21 -17.11
N LEU A 122 3.68 10.36 -16.51
CA LEU A 122 4.70 10.52 -15.46
C LEU A 122 4.42 9.61 -14.26
N SER A 123 3.19 9.62 -13.75
CA SER A 123 2.83 8.80 -12.59
C SER A 123 2.92 7.30 -12.87
N SER A 124 2.54 6.88 -14.07
CA SER A 124 2.65 5.48 -14.49
C SER A 124 4.10 5.06 -14.61
N GLN A 125 4.97 5.89 -15.19
CA GLN A 125 6.40 5.60 -15.30
C GLN A 125 7.10 5.57 -13.93
N ARG A 126 6.69 6.43 -13.00
CA ARG A 126 7.19 6.37 -11.61
C ARG A 126 6.81 5.07 -10.93
N ALA A 127 5.56 4.62 -11.08
CA ALA A 127 5.12 3.35 -10.54
C ALA A 127 5.88 2.16 -11.15
N VAL A 128 6.10 2.18 -12.44
CA VAL A 128 6.89 1.14 -13.14
C VAL A 128 8.33 1.12 -12.63
N ALA A 129 8.97 2.28 -12.47
CA ALA A 129 10.33 2.36 -11.96
C ALA A 129 10.48 1.75 -10.57
N VAL A 130 9.54 2.03 -9.68
CA VAL A 130 9.51 1.42 -8.34
C VAL A 130 9.27 -0.09 -8.43
N ALA A 131 8.28 -0.51 -9.21
CA ALA A 131 7.93 -1.92 -9.38
C ALA A 131 9.13 -2.74 -9.90
N GLU A 132 9.84 -2.23 -10.88
CA GLU A 132 11.02 -2.91 -11.43
C GLU A 132 12.12 -3.12 -10.40
N GLU A 133 12.33 -2.18 -9.47
CA GLU A 133 13.29 -2.36 -8.39
C GLU A 133 12.80 -3.36 -7.32
N LEU A 134 11.51 -3.38 -7.02
CA LEU A 134 10.94 -4.31 -6.06
C LEU A 134 11.04 -5.76 -6.53
N ILE A 135 10.78 -6.03 -7.80
CA ILE A 135 10.81 -7.40 -8.34
C ILE A 135 12.22 -7.98 -8.45
N ARG A 136 13.25 -7.18 -8.28
CA ARG A 136 14.65 -7.65 -8.23
C ARG A 136 14.99 -8.39 -6.94
N ALA A 137 14.14 -8.28 -5.92
CA ALA A 137 14.34 -9.03 -4.68
C ALA A 137 14.24 -10.53 -4.93
N VAL A 138 15.12 -11.29 -4.27
CA VAL A 138 15.13 -12.74 -4.39
C VAL A 138 13.82 -13.34 -3.88
N GLY A 139 13.20 -14.21 -4.68
CA GLY A 139 11.94 -14.85 -4.31
C GLY A 139 10.70 -13.99 -4.49
N PHE A 140 10.83 -12.83 -5.14
CA PHE A 140 9.68 -11.97 -5.39
C PHE A 140 8.80 -12.56 -6.50
N ASP A 141 7.52 -12.76 -6.18
CA ASP A 141 6.53 -13.28 -7.12
C ASP A 141 5.86 -12.11 -7.86
N GLN A 142 6.22 -11.92 -9.12
CA GLN A 142 5.70 -10.84 -9.95
C GLN A 142 4.19 -10.94 -10.21
N SER A 143 3.62 -12.15 -10.14
CA SER A 143 2.19 -12.34 -10.37
C SER A 143 1.31 -11.67 -9.32
N ARG A 144 1.87 -11.33 -8.16
CA ARG A 144 1.19 -10.62 -7.07
C ARG A 144 1.09 -9.11 -7.33
N MET A 145 1.85 -8.58 -8.28
CA MET A 145 2.02 -7.14 -8.46
C MET A 145 1.10 -6.58 -9.54
N SER A 146 0.49 -5.45 -9.25
CA SER A 146 -0.16 -4.57 -10.20
C SER A 146 0.44 -3.16 -10.12
N VAL A 147 0.42 -2.44 -11.23
CA VAL A 147 0.99 -1.10 -11.34
C VAL A 147 -0.09 -0.15 -11.81
N VAL A 148 -0.24 0.98 -11.12
CA VAL A 148 -1.30 1.96 -11.38
C VAL A 148 -0.71 3.37 -11.39
N GLY A 149 -1.00 4.13 -12.44
CA GLY A 149 -0.74 5.57 -12.47
C GLY A 149 -2.01 6.32 -12.07
N LYS A 150 -1.92 7.20 -11.11
CA LYS A 150 -3.06 7.96 -10.59
C LYS A 150 -2.99 9.45 -10.89
N ALA A 151 -1.94 9.92 -11.56
CA ALA A 151 -1.71 11.35 -11.81
C ALA A 151 -1.87 12.16 -10.52
N ASP A 152 -2.64 13.24 -10.57
CA ASP A 152 -2.97 14.09 -9.42
C ASP A 152 -4.37 13.80 -8.85
N THR A 153 -5.02 12.69 -9.26
CA THR A 153 -6.41 12.40 -8.90
C THR A 153 -6.61 11.87 -7.50
N ALA A 154 -5.58 11.23 -6.92
CA ALA A 154 -5.67 10.73 -5.57
C ALA A 154 -5.23 11.79 -4.57
N PRO A 155 -6.02 12.06 -3.50
CA PRO A 155 -5.61 12.99 -2.48
C PRO A 155 -4.36 12.46 -1.78
N ILE A 156 -3.31 13.26 -1.78
CA ILE A 156 -2.15 13.02 -0.94
C ILE A 156 -2.58 13.42 0.46
N THR A 157 -2.96 12.44 1.25
CA THR A 157 -3.23 12.67 2.65
C THR A 157 -1.90 12.64 3.38
N ASP A 158 -1.38 13.75 3.76
CA ASP A 158 -0.60 13.97 4.96
C ASP A 158 0.25 15.24 4.87
N GLY A 159 0.09 16.05 5.84
CA GLY A 159 0.96 17.19 6.13
C GLY A 159 0.59 18.51 5.45
N ASP A 160 -0.14 18.48 4.35
CA ASP A 160 -0.53 19.68 3.62
C ASP A 160 -2.03 19.74 3.32
N GLU A 161 -2.84 19.70 4.37
CA GLU A 161 -4.28 19.96 4.21
C GLU A 161 -4.57 21.34 3.58
N ALA A 162 -3.70 22.30 3.79
CA ALA A 162 -3.84 23.65 3.21
C ALA A 162 -3.55 23.65 1.70
N GLU A 163 -2.55 22.91 1.25
CA GLU A 163 -2.19 22.82 -0.16
C GLU A 163 -3.18 21.94 -0.93
N ASN A 164 -3.71 20.91 -0.27
CA ASN A 164 -4.70 20.03 -0.88
C ASN A 164 -6.06 20.74 -1.12
N ARG A 165 -6.43 21.72 -0.28
CA ARG A 165 -7.64 22.52 -0.48
C ARG A 165 -7.54 23.45 -1.69
N SER A 166 -6.36 23.90 -2.04
CA SER A 166 -6.17 24.74 -3.22
C SER A 166 -6.22 23.93 -4.52
N ARG A 167 -6.00 22.61 -4.45
CA ARG A 167 -5.99 21.70 -5.59
C ARG A 167 -7.35 21.09 -5.93
N SER A 168 -8.32 21.20 -5.02
CA SER A 168 -9.68 20.65 -5.21
C SER A 168 -10.69 21.64 -5.81
N ARG A 169 -10.22 22.79 -6.33
CA ARG A 169 -11.10 23.78 -6.97
C ARG A 169 -10.83 23.93 -8.44
#